data_36ccd3963ae5e5a3528436338af80721
#
_entry.id   36ccd3963ae5e5a3528436338af80721
#
_cell.length_a   1.000
_cell.length_b   1.000
_cell.length_c   1.000
_cell.angle_alpha   90.00
_cell.angle_beta   90.00
_cell.angle_gamma   90.00
#
_symmetry.space_group_name_H-M   'P 1'
#
loop_
_entity.id
_entity.type
_entity.pdbx_description
1 polymer ?
#
loop_
_entity_poly.entity_id
_entity_poly.type
_entity_poly.pdbx_seq_one_letter_code
_entity_poly.pdbx_strand_id
1 'polypeptide(L)'
;MFADHGNLQTLTGGLQLKIRIQHPAVHERNDRRGSYWFFRFWDDVLQPGGTMKAVRRFHVVGPSKGDNRLSKKQAEVERDKFLAPRNKPTVEEKVADGLALLEKFVDRFKAAHVNAEAGGRYLLKKPSRDKYLLHLDQKILPQWGKKRLCEIRPDEVQTWLFETCDSWWMMHDLKGLLSTIYSKATDWGYWPEDRRSPIAKVNIGRKWAVRPQHILTPEQTARVLGHLDDPNLLICETCLDTGTRISEVTGLKLKHVDLERGCIRIEQRNWRGDIDEPKTVNSKRTLALGNLVSRYEAWIAERKITDPETWMFLKRGDASAPLWDSGVRQALKKAAEDEGCDFPGFGPHSLRRANITLRQEVGGSAIEASRIAGHSKVNMTGEYTLVQLSRQDELTRKIQDLRTGKNDGKPANSAAGIIHGNSAA
;
A
#
# COMPACT_ATOMS: atom_id res chain seq x y z
N MET A 1 46.62 -36.89 -15.53
CA MET A 1 45.76 -36.99 -14.32
C MET A 1 45.85 -35.66 -13.60
N PHE A 2 44.97 -34.71 -13.96
CA PHE A 2 44.93 -33.39 -13.33
C PHE A 2 43.71 -33.32 -12.42
N ALA A 3 43.98 -33.19 -11.14
CA ALA A 3 42.97 -33.13 -10.11
C ALA A 3 42.17 -31.81 -10.23
N ASP A 4 40.87 -31.93 -10.39
CA ASP A 4 39.90 -30.86 -10.47
C ASP A 4 39.60 -30.38 -9.02
N HIS A 5 40.38 -29.43 -8.50
CA HIS A 5 40.06 -28.76 -7.25
C HIS A 5 39.01 -27.67 -7.48
N GLY A 6 37.75 -28.12 -7.59
CA GLY A 6 36.62 -27.22 -7.59
C GLY A 6 36.32 -26.69 -6.17
N ASN A 7 36.61 -25.43 -5.89
CA ASN A 7 36.17 -24.77 -4.68
C ASN A 7 34.65 -24.65 -4.69
N LEU A 8 33.99 -25.35 -3.78
CA LEU A 8 32.55 -25.24 -3.50
C LEU A 8 32.34 -24.09 -2.51
N GLN A 9 31.87 -22.97 -2.99
CA GLN A 9 31.30 -21.91 -2.09
C GLN A 9 29.80 -22.13 -1.97
N THR A 10 29.37 -22.45 -0.74
CA THR A 10 27.95 -22.57 -0.39
C THR A 10 27.38 -21.17 -0.19
N LEU A 11 26.57 -20.71 -1.12
CA LEU A 11 25.78 -19.50 -0.94
C LEU A 11 24.51 -19.85 -0.18
N THR A 12 24.18 -19.06 0.81
CA THR A 12 22.94 -19.12 1.58
C THR A 12 21.73 -19.11 0.63
N GLY A 13 21.17 -20.29 0.36
CA GLY A 13 20.02 -20.41 -0.55
C GLY A 13 20.04 -21.61 -1.50
N GLY A 14 20.85 -22.63 -1.27
CA GLY A 14 20.70 -23.93 -1.94
C GLY A 14 21.18 -24.04 -3.38
N LEU A 15 21.75 -23.00 -4.01
CA LEU A 15 22.42 -23.10 -5.31
C LEU A 15 23.91 -23.39 -5.10
N GLN A 16 24.31 -24.62 -5.32
CA GLN A 16 25.72 -24.98 -5.50
C GLN A 16 26.18 -24.52 -6.90
N LEU A 17 26.78 -23.33 -6.97
CA LEU A 17 27.44 -22.86 -8.19
C LEU A 17 28.85 -23.41 -8.25
N LYS A 18 29.13 -24.27 -9.24
CA LYS A 18 30.47 -24.75 -9.51
C LYS A 18 31.23 -23.66 -10.25
N ILE A 19 32.08 -22.89 -9.54
CA ILE A 19 32.99 -21.94 -10.20
C ILE A 19 34.00 -22.77 -11.01
N ARG A 20 33.94 -22.60 -12.34
CA ARG A 20 34.88 -23.26 -13.26
C ARG A 20 35.83 -22.24 -13.79
N ILE A 21 37.06 -22.27 -13.33
CA ILE A 21 38.15 -21.54 -14.00
C ILE A 21 38.55 -22.36 -15.22
N GLN A 22 38.35 -21.83 -16.43
CA GLN A 22 38.54 -22.53 -17.68
C GLN A 22 39.65 -21.87 -18.47
N HIS A 23 40.64 -22.68 -18.88
CA HIS A 23 41.69 -22.32 -19.80
C HIS A 23 41.83 -23.41 -20.88
N PRO A 24 40.78 -23.62 -21.71
CA PRO A 24 40.83 -24.66 -22.74
C PRO A 24 41.91 -24.37 -23.77
N ALA A 25 42.54 -25.39 -24.29
CA ALA A 25 43.49 -25.24 -25.40
C ALA A 25 42.79 -24.65 -26.64
N VAL A 26 43.49 -23.78 -27.34
CA VAL A 26 43.06 -23.27 -28.65
C VAL A 26 43.50 -24.24 -29.71
N HIS A 27 42.56 -24.67 -30.55
CA HIS A 27 42.78 -25.61 -31.65
C HIS A 27 42.58 -24.94 -33.00
N GLU A 28 43.36 -25.36 -34.01
CA GLU A 28 43.14 -24.96 -35.37
C GLU A 28 42.17 -25.97 -36.05
N ARG A 29 41.24 -25.43 -36.82
CA ARG A 29 40.36 -26.19 -37.70
C ARG A 29 40.36 -25.62 -39.09
N ASN A 30 40.37 -26.55 -40.07
CA ASN A 30 40.21 -26.19 -41.48
C ASN A 30 38.94 -26.88 -42.00
N ASP A 31 37.97 -26.09 -42.47
CA ASP A 31 36.75 -26.58 -43.08
C ASP A 31 36.33 -25.70 -44.27
N ARG A 32 35.14 -25.88 -44.81
CA ARG A 32 34.61 -25.14 -45.98
C ARG A 32 34.59 -23.62 -45.78
N ARG A 33 34.69 -23.14 -44.54
CA ARG A 33 34.72 -21.74 -44.17
C ARG A 33 36.13 -21.16 -44.05
N GLY A 34 37.15 -21.97 -44.29
CA GLY A 34 38.56 -21.62 -44.13
C GLY A 34 39.20 -22.17 -42.88
N SER A 35 40.46 -21.69 -42.64
CA SER A 35 41.22 -22.10 -41.46
C SER A 35 41.06 -21.08 -40.33
N TYR A 36 40.67 -21.56 -39.13
CA TYR A 36 40.42 -20.68 -38.00
C TYR A 36 40.80 -21.31 -36.66
N TRP A 37 41.07 -20.47 -35.68
CA TRP A 37 41.26 -20.84 -34.28
C TRP A 37 39.93 -20.98 -33.57
N PHE A 38 39.76 -22.02 -32.71
CA PHE A 38 38.59 -22.22 -31.89
C PHE A 38 38.96 -22.85 -30.56
N PHE A 39 38.06 -22.75 -29.59
CA PHE A 39 38.10 -23.51 -28.36
C PHE A 39 36.69 -23.96 -27.93
N ARG A 40 36.63 -24.89 -27.00
CA ARG A 40 35.39 -25.35 -26.39
C ARG A 40 35.41 -24.98 -24.91
N PHE A 41 34.30 -24.45 -24.43
CA PHE A 41 34.15 -24.07 -23.03
C PHE A 41 32.80 -24.56 -22.48
N TRP A 42 32.69 -24.59 -21.16
CA TRP A 42 31.45 -24.89 -20.48
C TRP A 42 30.72 -23.61 -20.18
N ASP A 43 29.42 -23.58 -20.51
CA ASP A 43 28.51 -22.49 -20.23
C ASP A 43 27.37 -23.03 -19.39
N ASP A 44 27.02 -22.33 -18.29
CA ASP A 44 25.94 -22.76 -17.43
C ASP A 44 24.65 -22.11 -17.91
N VAL A 45 23.71 -22.90 -18.43
CA VAL A 45 22.46 -22.44 -19.03
C VAL A 45 21.31 -22.81 -18.13
N LEU A 46 20.47 -21.80 -17.80
CA LEU A 46 19.24 -22.01 -17.05
C LEU A 46 18.22 -22.74 -17.92
N GLN A 47 17.72 -23.88 -17.42
CA GLN A 47 16.67 -24.64 -18.06
C GLN A 47 15.29 -24.09 -17.71
N PRO A 48 14.24 -24.34 -18.51
CA PRO A 48 12.87 -23.88 -18.22
C PRO A 48 12.33 -24.31 -16.84
N GLY A 49 12.86 -25.38 -16.25
CA GLY A 49 12.51 -25.84 -14.89
C GLY A 49 13.35 -25.24 -13.77
N GLY A 50 14.11 -24.16 -14.02
CA GLY A 50 14.88 -23.44 -12.98
C GLY A 50 16.17 -24.12 -12.55
N THR A 51 16.60 -25.21 -13.21
CA THR A 51 17.86 -25.89 -12.94
C THR A 51 18.97 -25.41 -13.87
N MET A 52 20.17 -25.22 -13.32
CA MET A 52 21.35 -24.87 -14.12
C MET A 52 21.92 -26.13 -14.77
N LYS A 53 22.11 -26.14 -16.10
CA LYS A 53 22.74 -27.21 -16.84
C LYS A 53 24.02 -26.71 -17.49
N ALA A 54 25.12 -27.38 -17.22
CA ALA A 54 26.37 -27.14 -17.91
C ALA A 54 26.29 -27.66 -19.35
N VAL A 55 26.51 -26.79 -20.32
CA VAL A 55 26.51 -27.10 -21.74
C VAL A 55 27.88 -26.77 -22.31
N ARG A 56 28.45 -27.71 -23.10
CA ARG A 56 29.72 -27.50 -23.77
C ARG A 56 29.50 -26.70 -25.06
N ARG A 57 29.99 -25.47 -25.10
CA ARG A 57 29.90 -24.57 -26.27
C ARG A 57 31.19 -24.50 -27.07
N PHE A 58 31.05 -24.11 -28.32
CA PHE A 58 32.13 -23.91 -29.29
C PHE A 58 32.21 -22.39 -29.61
N HIS A 59 33.45 -21.84 -29.55
CA HIS A 59 33.69 -20.42 -29.88
C HIS A 59 34.81 -20.33 -30.91
N VAL A 60 34.58 -19.57 -31.98
CA VAL A 60 35.57 -19.24 -32.99
C VAL A 60 36.27 -17.93 -32.59
N VAL A 61 37.59 -17.95 -32.54
CA VAL A 61 38.42 -16.80 -32.13
C VAL A 61 38.74 -15.88 -33.32
N GLY A 62 39.15 -16.48 -34.43
CA GLY A 62 39.52 -15.72 -35.63
C GLY A 62 40.31 -16.60 -36.64
N PRO A 63 40.67 -16.04 -37.81
CA PRO A 63 41.35 -16.81 -38.87
C PRO A 63 42.76 -17.20 -38.43
N SER A 64 43.18 -18.43 -38.83
CA SER A 64 44.51 -18.94 -38.60
C SER A 64 45.42 -18.79 -39.82
N LYS A 65 44.85 -18.54 -41.02
CA LYS A 65 45.54 -18.28 -42.28
C LYS A 65 45.00 -17.05 -43.00
N GLY A 66 45.80 -16.49 -43.92
CA GLY A 66 45.45 -15.27 -44.70
C GLY A 66 46.03 -14.00 -44.09
N ASP A 67 45.70 -12.84 -44.70
CA ASP A 67 46.29 -11.53 -44.34
C ASP A 67 45.95 -11.06 -42.90
N ASN A 68 44.79 -11.42 -42.38
CA ASN A 68 44.35 -11.09 -41.04
C ASN A 68 44.50 -12.29 -40.05
N ARG A 69 45.47 -13.19 -40.30
CA ARG A 69 45.69 -14.36 -39.46
C ARG A 69 46.11 -14.00 -38.04
N LEU A 70 45.56 -14.70 -37.08
CA LEU A 70 46.01 -14.67 -35.68
C LEU A 70 47.08 -15.76 -35.49
N SER A 71 48.16 -15.45 -34.81
CA SER A 71 49.07 -16.48 -34.26
C SER A 71 48.36 -17.22 -33.13
N LYS A 72 48.82 -18.41 -32.83
CA LYS A 72 48.26 -19.21 -31.69
C LYS A 72 48.27 -18.44 -30.37
N LYS A 73 49.35 -17.65 -30.12
CA LYS A 73 49.49 -16.83 -28.89
C LYS A 73 48.46 -15.69 -28.86
N GLN A 74 48.19 -15.06 -30.00
CA GLN A 74 47.13 -14.03 -30.09
C GLN A 74 45.73 -14.67 -29.88
N ALA A 75 45.47 -15.83 -30.45
CA ALA A 75 44.23 -16.57 -30.24
C ALA A 75 44.03 -17.00 -28.77
N GLU A 76 45.11 -17.34 -28.07
CA GLU A 76 45.08 -17.63 -26.63
C GLU A 76 44.73 -16.38 -25.81
N VAL A 77 45.28 -15.20 -26.19
CA VAL A 77 44.93 -13.91 -25.54
C VAL A 77 43.45 -13.58 -25.74
N GLU A 78 42.94 -13.73 -26.95
CA GLU A 78 41.53 -13.47 -27.25
C GLU A 78 40.59 -14.46 -26.53
N ARG A 79 40.99 -15.76 -26.44
CA ARG A 79 40.30 -16.74 -25.59
C ARG A 79 40.20 -16.28 -24.14
N ASP A 80 41.32 -15.81 -23.57
CA ASP A 80 41.37 -15.41 -22.18
C ASP A 80 40.50 -14.13 -21.93
N LYS A 81 40.51 -13.20 -22.85
CA LYS A 81 39.57 -12.03 -22.81
C LYS A 81 38.11 -12.50 -22.85
N PHE A 82 37.77 -13.43 -23.72
CA PHE A 82 36.40 -13.96 -23.82
C PHE A 82 35.98 -14.73 -22.55
N LEU A 83 36.90 -15.47 -21.94
CA LEU A 83 36.63 -16.29 -20.76
C LEU A 83 36.73 -15.48 -19.43
N ALA A 84 37.39 -14.31 -19.43
CA ALA A 84 37.61 -13.53 -18.23
C ALA A 84 36.32 -13.25 -17.43
N PRO A 85 35.21 -12.79 -18.04
CA PRO A 85 33.94 -12.59 -17.35
C PRO A 85 33.30 -13.91 -16.90
N ARG A 86 33.53 -15.01 -17.63
CA ARG A 86 33.00 -16.35 -17.33
C ARG A 86 33.79 -17.09 -16.25
N ASN A 87 35.07 -16.81 -16.13
CA ASN A 87 35.97 -17.37 -15.13
C ASN A 87 35.82 -16.64 -13.74
N LYS A 88 35.25 -15.45 -13.74
CA LYS A 88 34.95 -14.70 -12.51
C LYS A 88 33.49 -14.28 -12.49
N PRO A 89 32.53 -15.20 -12.56
CA PRO A 89 31.15 -14.78 -12.37
C PRO A 89 31.04 -14.30 -10.93
N THR A 90 30.81 -13.02 -10.76
CA THR A 90 30.46 -12.49 -9.44
C THR A 90 29.11 -13.07 -9.05
N VAL A 91 28.99 -13.44 -7.79
CA VAL A 91 27.69 -13.86 -7.20
C VAL A 91 26.61 -12.83 -7.49
N GLU A 92 26.99 -11.56 -7.54
CA GLU A 92 26.17 -10.42 -7.85
C GLU A 92 25.57 -10.46 -9.26
N GLU A 93 26.35 -10.82 -10.30
CA GLU A 93 25.83 -10.89 -11.68
C GLU A 93 24.77 -11.99 -11.87
N LYS A 94 24.89 -13.11 -11.16
CA LYS A 94 23.90 -14.20 -11.25
C LYS A 94 22.63 -13.89 -10.44
N VAL A 95 22.76 -13.14 -9.38
CA VAL A 95 21.61 -12.64 -8.59
C VAL A 95 20.83 -11.62 -9.39
N ALA A 96 21.51 -10.76 -10.17
CA ALA A 96 20.89 -9.75 -11.02
C ALA A 96 19.99 -10.33 -12.13
N ASP A 97 20.18 -11.61 -12.53
CA ASP A 97 19.32 -12.30 -13.49
C ASP A 97 17.98 -12.80 -12.91
N GLY A 98 17.67 -12.47 -11.67
CA GLY A 98 16.45 -12.92 -10.99
C GLY A 98 16.50 -14.36 -10.51
N LEU A 99 17.69 -14.93 -10.30
CA LEU A 99 17.88 -16.33 -9.90
C LEU A 99 17.66 -16.58 -8.40
N ALA A 100 17.51 -15.53 -7.60
CA ALA A 100 17.19 -15.64 -6.17
C ALA A 100 15.79 -16.25 -5.98
N LEU A 101 15.67 -17.16 -5.00
CA LEU A 101 14.36 -17.63 -4.53
C LEU A 101 13.59 -16.47 -3.92
N LEU A 102 12.29 -16.40 -4.22
CA LEU A 102 11.45 -15.32 -3.70
C LEU A 102 11.46 -15.28 -2.17
N GLU A 103 11.41 -16.44 -1.48
CA GLU A 103 11.46 -16.48 -0.02
C GLU A 103 12.72 -15.82 0.55
N LYS A 104 13.89 -16.09 -0.05
CA LYS A 104 15.17 -15.49 0.39
C LYS A 104 15.25 -14.00 0.10
N PHE A 105 14.71 -13.57 -1.03
CA PHE A 105 14.57 -12.15 -1.32
C PHE A 105 13.60 -11.47 -0.35
N VAL A 106 12.47 -12.10 -0.02
CA VAL A 106 11.46 -11.56 0.91
C VAL A 106 12.01 -11.44 2.32
N ASP A 107 12.89 -12.33 2.79
CA ASP A 107 13.57 -12.18 4.09
C ASP A 107 14.35 -10.84 4.14
N ARG A 108 15.12 -10.54 3.09
CA ARG A 108 15.82 -9.26 2.94
C ARG A 108 14.83 -8.09 2.80
N PHE A 109 13.76 -8.26 2.02
CA PHE A 109 12.73 -7.25 1.81
C PHE A 109 12.02 -6.89 3.14
N LYS A 110 11.69 -7.89 3.96
CA LYS A 110 11.15 -7.66 5.30
C LYS A 110 12.11 -6.85 6.17
N ALA A 111 13.39 -7.23 6.20
CA ALA A 111 14.38 -6.56 7.02
C ALA A 111 14.68 -5.13 6.54
N ALA A 112 14.98 -4.94 5.25
CA ALA A 112 15.50 -3.70 4.70
C ALA A 112 14.43 -2.72 4.17
N HIS A 113 13.17 -3.16 4.02
CA HIS A 113 12.08 -2.31 3.55
C HIS A 113 10.88 -2.28 4.50
N VAL A 114 10.34 -3.44 4.87
CA VAL A 114 9.12 -3.49 5.70
C VAL A 114 9.42 -3.06 7.13
N ASN A 115 10.48 -3.60 7.72
CA ASN A 115 10.93 -3.31 9.09
C ASN A 115 12.11 -2.34 9.14
N ALA A 116 12.39 -1.62 8.05
CA ALA A 116 13.44 -0.62 8.02
C ALA A 116 13.18 0.52 9.00
N GLU A 117 14.20 0.91 9.74
CA GLU A 117 14.17 1.98 10.74
C GLU A 117 15.19 3.07 10.42
N ALA A 118 14.83 4.31 10.73
CA ALA A 118 15.74 5.44 10.71
C ALA A 118 15.45 6.34 11.91
N GLY A 119 16.48 6.66 12.68
CA GLY A 119 16.34 7.50 13.89
C GLY A 119 15.38 6.90 14.94
N GLY A 120 15.37 5.56 15.10
CA GLY A 120 14.49 4.85 16.05
C GLY A 120 13.02 4.80 15.64
N ARG A 121 12.70 5.11 14.38
CA ARG A 121 11.34 5.05 13.84
C ARG A 121 11.30 4.19 12.59
N TYR A 122 10.25 3.38 12.44
CA TYR A 122 10.01 2.63 11.22
C TYR A 122 9.70 3.56 10.04
N LEU A 123 10.27 3.28 8.87
CA LEU A 123 10.00 4.03 7.65
C LEU A 123 8.56 3.83 7.16
N LEU A 124 8.01 2.64 7.33
CA LEU A 124 6.61 2.36 7.04
C LEU A 124 5.76 2.45 8.31
N LYS A 125 4.60 3.08 8.20
CA LYS A 125 3.61 3.12 9.29
C LYS A 125 3.12 1.71 9.64
N LYS A 126 2.88 1.45 10.93
CA LYS A 126 2.47 0.14 11.45
C LYS A 126 1.34 -0.55 10.63
N PRO A 127 0.23 0.13 10.26
CA PRO A 127 -0.81 -0.53 9.47
C PRO A 127 -0.35 -1.02 8.10
N SER A 128 0.61 -0.32 7.47
CA SER A 128 1.19 -0.75 6.18
C SER A 128 2.13 -1.93 6.37
N ARG A 129 2.91 -1.93 7.44
CA ARG A 129 3.80 -3.03 7.81
C ARG A 129 2.99 -4.30 8.10
N ASP A 130 1.99 -4.20 8.98
CA ASP A 130 1.13 -5.32 9.37
C ASP A 130 0.43 -5.93 8.13
N LYS A 131 -0.06 -5.07 7.21
CA LYS A 131 -0.67 -5.51 5.95
C LYS A 131 0.34 -6.21 5.03
N TYR A 132 1.55 -5.67 4.89
CA TYR A 132 2.59 -6.28 4.06
C TYR A 132 2.99 -7.65 4.61
N LEU A 133 3.26 -7.75 5.92
CA LEU A 133 3.60 -9.01 6.57
C LEU A 133 2.49 -10.04 6.39
N LEU A 134 1.23 -9.64 6.63
CA LEU A 134 0.07 -10.52 6.46
C LEU A 134 0.00 -11.09 5.02
N HIS A 135 0.10 -10.22 4.01
CA HIS A 135 0.03 -10.64 2.61
C HIS A 135 1.23 -11.48 2.18
N LEU A 136 2.43 -11.14 2.67
CA LEU A 136 3.63 -11.93 2.41
C LEU A 136 3.49 -13.34 2.99
N ASP A 137 3.13 -13.46 4.28
CA ASP A 137 3.16 -14.73 4.98
C ASP A 137 1.96 -15.64 4.63
N GLN A 138 0.78 -15.07 4.42
CA GLN A 138 -0.43 -15.85 4.21
C GLN A 138 -0.79 -16.09 2.73
N LYS A 139 -0.28 -15.27 1.81
CA LYS A 139 -0.67 -15.33 0.40
C LYS A 139 0.51 -15.52 -0.55
N ILE A 140 1.54 -14.67 -0.46
CA ILE A 140 2.62 -14.62 -1.45
C ILE A 140 3.62 -15.77 -1.24
N LEU A 141 4.15 -15.93 -0.03
CA LEU A 141 5.15 -16.95 0.25
C LEU A 141 4.64 -18.38 0.08
N PRO A 142 3.43 -18.75 0.53
CA PRO A 142 2.90 -20.10 0.30
C PRO A 142 2.82 -20.46 -1.18
N GLN A 143 2.49 -19.50 -2.04
CA GLN A 143 2.34 -19.73 -3.48
C GLN A 143 3.66 -19.63 -4.26
N TRP A 144 4.45 -18.61 -3.96
CA TRP A 144 5.57 -18.21 -4.81
C TRP A 144 6.94 -18.35 -4.15
N GLY A 145 7.02 -18.59 -2.84
CA GLY A 145 8.27 -18.57 -2.07
C GLY A 145 9.36 -19.47 -2.62
N LYS A 146 8.98 -20.65 -3.08
CA LYS A 146 9.91 -21.67 -3.65
C LYS A 146 10.28 -21.43 -5.12
N LYS A 147 9.67 -20.44 -5.79
CA LYS A 147 10.03 -20.04 -7.15
C LYS A 147 11.11 -18.96 -7.12
N ARG A 148 11.94 -18.95 -8.16
CA ARG A 148 12.88 -17.84 -8.39
C ARG A 148 12.14 -16.65 -8.97
N LEU A 149 12.67 -15.44 -8.76
CA LEU A 149 12.09 -14.22 -9.32
C LEU A 149 11.87 -14.33 -10.84
N CYS A 150 12.82 -14.95 -11.58
CA CYS A 150 12.73 -15.10 -13.03
C CYS A 150 11.72 -16.17 -13.50
N GLU A 151 11.26 -17.04 -12.61
CA GLU A 151 10.30 -18.11 -12.91
C GLU A 151 8.85 -17.69 -12.73
N ILE A 152 8.60 -16.55 -12.09
CA ILE A 152 7.25 -16.05 -11.85
C ILE A 152 6.71 -15.40 -13.13
N ARG A 153 5.67 -16.01 -13.70
CA ARG A 153 5.09 -15.60 -14.98
C ARG A 153 3.85 -14.71 -14.77
N PRO A 154 3.64 -13.72 -15.66
CA PRO A 154 2.49 -12.82 -15.56
C PRO A 154 1.14 -13.53 -15.60
N ASP A 155 1.01 -14.54 -16.48
CA ASP A 155 -0.21 -15.34 -16.64
C ASP A 155 -0.54 -16.15 -15.38
N GLU A 156 0.45 -16.79 -14.78
CA GLU A 156 0.28 -17.53 -13.52
C GLU A 156 -0.11 -16.60 -12.36
N VAL A 157 0.51 -15.41 -12.27
CA VAL A 157 0.15 -14.42 -11.23
C VAL A 157 -1.27 -13.92 -11.43
N GLN A 158 -1.68 -13.67 -12.67
CA GLN A 158 -3.04 -13.21 -12.97
C GLN A 158 -4.08 -14.28 -12.59
N THR A 159 -3.87 -15.52 -12.98
CA THR A 159 -4.74 -16.65 -12.62
C THR A 159 -4.84 -16.80 -11.10
N TRP A 160 -3.68 -16.83 -10.41
CA TRP A 160 -3.65 -16.93 -8.96
C TRP A 160 -4.41 -15.79 -8.26
N LEU A 161 -4.29 -14.54 -8.74
CA LEU A 161 -5.04 -13.42 -8.17
C LEU A 161 -6.55 -13.62 -8.31
N PHE A 162 -7.01 -14.11 -9.47
CA PHE A 162 -8.45 -14.36 -9.69
C PHE A 162 -8.99 -15.53 -8.85
N GLU A 163 -8.19 -16.56 -8.62
CA GLU A 163 -8.57 -17.72 -7.81
C GLU A 163 -8.52 -17.45 -6.30
N THR A 164 -7.60 -16.59 -5.86
CA THR A 164 -7.31 -16.40 -4.43
C THR A 164 -8.05 -15.22 -3.80
N CYS A 165 -8.52 -14.27 -4.62
CA CYS A 165 -9.04 -13.00 -4.13
C CYS A 165 -10.56 -12.85 -4.38
N ASP A 166 -11.31 -12.61 -3.31
CA ASP A 166 -12.75 -12.36 -3.36
C ASP A 166 -13.11 -10.91 -3.77
N SER A 167 -12.10 -10.03 -3.89
CA SER A 167 -12.31 -8.63 -4.20
C SER A 167 -11.24 -8.03 -5.09
N TRP A 168 -11.63 -7.09 -5.95
CA TRP A 168 -10.70 -6.31 -6.75
C TRP A 168 -9.64 -5.60 -5.91
N TRP A 169 -10.02 -5.12 -4.71
CA TRP A 169 -9.10 -4.43 -3.82
C TRP A 169 -8.01 -5.34 -3.28
N MET A 170 -8.32 -6.60 -2.96
CA MET A 170 -7.32 -7.57 -2.53
C MET A 170 -6.37 -7.91 -3.68
N MET A 171 -6.89 -8.10 -4.91
CA MET A 171 -6.05 -8.29 -6.09
C MET A 171 -5.13 -7.10 -6.33
N HIS A 172 -5.66 -5.87 -6.20
CA HIS A 172 -4.90 -4.64 -6.36
C HIS A 172 -3.78 -4.52 -5.30
N ASP A 173 -4.06 -4.85 -4.05
CA ASP A 173 -3.10 -4.80 -2.95
C ASP A 173 -1.98 -5.84 -3.14
N LEU A 174 -2.32 -7.08 -3.47
CA LEU A 174 -1.33 -8.15 -3.71
C LEU A 174 -0.48 -7.87 -4.94
N LYS A 175 -1.09 -7.42 -6.03
CA LYS A 175 -0.37 -6.96 -7.23
C LYS A 175 0.57 -5.80 -6.92
N GLY A 176 0.10 -4.82 -6.14
CA GLY A 176 0.89 -3.68 -5.70
C GLY A 176 2.10 -4.09 -4.85
N LEU A 177 1.92 -5.03 -3.94
CA LEU A 177 3.01 -5.56 -3.12
C LEU A 177 4.03 -6.34 -3.96
N LEU A 178 3.57 -7.22 -4.87
CA LEU A 178 4.47 -7.89 -5.81
C LEU A 178 5.23 -6.90 -6.69
N SER A 179 4.59 -5.84 -7.18
CA SER A 179 5.26 -4.78 -7.93
C SER A 179 6.33 -4.08 -7.10
N THR A 180 6.06 -3.82 -5.82
CA THR A 180 7.04 -3.24 -4.88
C THR A 180 8.23 -4.18 -4.67
N ILE A 181 7.97 -5.49 -4.53
CA ILE A 181 9.02 -6.51 -4.42
C ILE A 181 9.95 -6.48 -5.63
N TYR A 182 9.41 -6.46 -6.86
CA TYR A 182 10.23 -6.40 -8.07
C TYR A 182 10.96 -5.07 -8.23
N SER A 183 10.33 -3.95 -7.85
CA SER A 183 11.02 -2.65 -7.82
C SER A 183 12.22 -2.69 -6.89
N LYS A 184 12.06 -3.25 -5.67
CA LYS A 184 13.17 -3.40 -4.73
C LYS A 184 14.18 -4.46 -5.20
N ALA A 185 13.75 -5.48 -5.93
CA ALA A 185 14.67 -6.43 -6.54
C ALA A 185 15.55 -5.75 -7.59
N THR A 186 15.02 -4.83 -8.38
CA THR A 186 15.79 -3.99 -9.31
C THR A 186 16.74 -3.06 -8.54
N ASP A 187 16.22 -2.27 -7.58
CA ASP A 187 17.02 -1.32 -6.78
C ASP A 187 18.22 -1.99 -6.07
N TRP A 188 18.10 -3.27 -5.72
CA TRP A 188 19.11 -4.01 -4.97
C TRP A 188 19.93 -5.01 -5.81
N GLY A 189 19.84 -4.93 -7.14
CA GLY A 189 20.61 -5.76 -8.06
C GLY A 189 20.21 -7.23 -8.13
N TYR A 190 18.97 -7.59 -7.77
CA TYR A 190 18.41 -8.94 -7.90
C TYR A 190 17.60 -9.14 -9.18
N TRP A 191 17.27 -8.05 -9.87
CA TRP A 191 16.54 -8.05 -11.12
C TRP A 191 17.17 -7.06 -12.10
N PRO A 192 17.35 -7.41 -13.40
CA PRO A 192 17.97 -6.53 -14.37
C PRO A 192 17.17 -5.24 -14.56
N GLU A 193 17.85 -4.09 -14.64
CA GLU A 193 17.24 -2.77 -14.82
C GLU A 193 16.54 -2.62 -16.18
N ASP A 194 17.10 -3.24 -17.23
CA ASP A 194 16.58 -3.24 -18.59
C ASP A 194 15.40 -4.18 -18.79
N ARG A 195 15.12 -5.06 -17.82
CA ARG A 195 14.07 -6.07 -17.88
C ARG A 195 12.84 -5.63 -17.12
N ARG A 196 11.74 -5.47 -17.82
CA ARG A 196 10.45 -5.14 -17.18
C ARG A 196 10.03 -6.23 -16.19
N SER A 197 9.49 -5.78 -15.05
CA SER A 197 8.88 -6.68 -14.06
C SER A 197 7.76 -7.51 -14.71
N PRO A 198 7.65 -8.82 -14.44
CA PRO A 198 6.54 -9.63 -14.92
C PRO A 198 5.19 -9.13 -14.41
N ILE A 199 5.17 -8.48 -13.24
CA ILE A 199 3.93 -7.94 -12.65
C ILE A 199 3.35 -6.77 -13.45
N ALA A 200 4.18 -6.05 -14.21
CA ALA A 200 3.72 -4.96 -15.07
C ALA A 200 2.73 -5.42 -16.15
N LYS A 201 2.80 -6.68 -16.56
CA LYS A 201 1.90 -7.29 -17.57
C LYS A 201 0.65 -7.92 -16.97
N VAL A 202 0.55 -8.03 -15.64
CA VAL A 202 -0.61 -8.61 -14.95
C VAL A 202 -1.79 -7.66 -15.07
N ASN A 203 -2.91 -8.14 -15.60
CA ASN A 203 -4.15 -7.36 -15.73
C ASN A 203 -5.20 -7.90 -14.76
N ILE A 204 -5.65 -7.08 -13.82
CA ILE A 204 -6.70 -7.42 -12.85
C ILE A 204 -8.08 -6.87 -13.25
N GLY A 205 -8.20 -6.41 -14.49
CA GLY A 205 -9.45 -5.84 -14.99
C GLY A 205 -9.80 -4.47 -14.40
N ARG A 206 -10.99 -3.98 -14.76
CA ARG A 206 -11.53 -2.74 -14.19
C ARG A 206 -11.98 -2.99 -12.75
N LYS A 207 -11.91 -1.95 -11.94
CA LYS A 207 -12.51 -1.97 -10.59
C LYS A 207 -13.97 -2.39 -10.72
N TRP A 208 -14.33 -3.45 -10.00
CA TRP A 208 -15.72 -3.91 -9.99
C TRP A 208 -16.61 -2.84 -9.40
N ALA A 209 -17.90 -2.87 -9.77
CA ALA A 209 -18.85 -1.85 -9.38
C ALA A 209 -18.72 -1.50 -7.91
N VAL A 210 -18.63 -0.20 -7.65
CA VAL A 210 -18.63 0.31 -6.27
C VAL A 210 -19.97 -0.10 -5.67
N ARG A 211 -19.94 -0.83 -4.53
CA ARG A 211 -21.18 -1.13 -3.80
C ARG A 211 -21.90 0.19 -3.52
N PRO A 212 -23.22 0.26 -3.67
CA PRO A 212 -23.97 1.44 -3.28
C PRO A 212 -23.57 1.85 -1.87
N GLN A 213 -23.28 3.13 -1.68
CA GLN A 213 -22.98 3.63 -0.35
C GLN A 213 -24.28 3.75 0.41
N HIS A 214 -24.44 2.93 1.45
CA HIS A 214 -25.55 3.07 2.39
C HIS A 214 -25.17 4.04 3.51
N ILE A 215 -26.08 4.92 3.85
CA ILE A 215 -25.99 5.84 4.98
C ILE A 215 -27.26 5.62 5.79
N LEU A 216 -27.09 5.48 7.11
CA LEU A 216 -28.25 5.39 8.01
C LEU A 216 -28.97 6.73 8.02
N THR A 217 -30.32 6.67 8.07
CA THR A 217 -31.11 7.89 8.33
C THR A 217 -30.84 8.41 9.75
N PRO A 218 -31.16 9.67 10.06
CA PRO A 218 -31.05 10.19 11.43
C PRO A 218 -31.76 9.32 12.46
N GLU A 219 -32.96 8.82 12.14
CA GLU A 219 -33.78 7.99 13.02
C GLU A 219 -33.16 6.59 13.22
N GLN A 220 -32.66 5.98 12.15
CA GLN A 220 -31.92 4.71 12.23
C GLN A 220 -30.66 4.87 13.07
N THR A 221 -29.92 5.96 12.85
CA THR A 221 -28.71 6.26 13.60
C THR A 221 -29.01 6.43 15.09
N ALA A 222 -30.07 7.16 15.45
CA ALA A 222 -30.48 7.36 16.84
C ALA A 222 -30.83 6.01 17.52
N ARG A 223 -31.56 5.13 16.83
CA ARG A 223 -31.88 3.79 17.37
C ARG A 223 -30.63 2.95 17.56
N VAL A 224 -29.76 2.88 16.56
CA VAL A 224 -28.49 2.12 16.65
C VAL A 224 -27.60 2.63 17.80
N LEU A 225 -27.47 3.96 17.95
CA LEU A 225 -26.69 4.54 19.04
C LEU A 225 -27.34 4.30 20.41
N GLY A 226 -28.67 4.20 20.49
CA GLY A 226 -29.42 3.88 21.71
C GLY A 226 -29.12 2.50 22.32
N HIS A 227 -28.52 1.57 21.55
CA HIS A 227 -28.04 0.27 22.03
C HIS A 227 -26.63 0.29 22.60
N LEU A 228 -25.96 1.47 22.58
CA LEU A 228 -24.57 1.58 23.01
C LEU A 228 -24.47 2.21 24.39
N ASP A 229 -23.58 1.68 25.20
CA ASP A 229 -23.16 2.27 26.46
C ASP A 229 -21.79 2.97 26.31
N ASP A 230 -21.49 3.87 27.25
CA ASP A 230 -20.17 4.51 27.33
C ASP A 230 -19.08 3.49 27.71
N PRO A 231 -17.90 3.57 27.11
CA PRO A 231 -17.39 4.64 26.24
C PRO A 231 -17.78 4.51 24.75
N ASN A 232 -18.40 3.42 24.33
CA ASN A 232 -18.67 3.16 22.92
C ASN A 232 -19.65 4.20 22.36
N LEU A 233 -20.66 4.59 23.13
CA LEU A 233 -21.64 5.59 22.74
C LEU A 233 -20.97 6.96 22.49
N LEU A 234 -20.22 7.48 23.46
CA LEU A 234 -19.55 8.79 23.32
C LEU A 234 -18.54 8.82 22.15
N ILE A 235 -17.83 7.70 21.93
CA ILE A 235 -16.91 7.57 20.79
C ILE A 235 -17.69 7.63 19.46
N CYS A 236 -18.81 6.91 19.37
CA CYS A 236 -19.62 6.88 18.14
C CYS A 236 -20.32 8.21 17.89
N GLU A 237 -20.87 8.86 18.93
CA GLU A 237 -21.42 10.22 18.85
C GLU A 237 -20.36 11.20 18.35
N THR A 238 -19.14 11.15 18.91
CA THR A 238 -18.03 12.01 18.45
C THR A 238 -17.70 11.77 16.98
N CYS A 239 -17.66 10.52 16.53
CA CYS A 239 -17.43 10.20 15.11
C CYS A 239 -18.55 10.74 14.20
N LEU A 240 -19.80 10.64 14.66
CA LEU A 240 -20.97 11.12 13.91
C LEU A 240 -21.02 12.64 13.84
N ASP A 241 -20.88 13.33 14.97
CA ASP A 241 -21.14 14.76 15.05
C ASP A 241 -19.97 15.60 14.54
N THR A 242 -18.75 15.12 14.74
CA THR A 242 -17.55 15.85 14.29
C THR A 242 -16.96 15.35 12.97
N GLY A 243 -17.41 14.19 12.47
CA GLY A 243 -16.85 13.57 11.27
C GLY A 243 -15.43 13.02 11.43
N THR A 244 -14.99 12.77 12.67
CA THR A 244 -13.66 12.19 12.97
C THR A 244 -13.57 10.73 12.59
N ARG A 245 -12.33 10.25 12.42
CA ARG A 245 -12.07 8.80 12.35
C ARG A 245 -12.03 8.21 13.75
N ILE A 246 -12.49 6.99 13.93
CA ILE A 246 -12.44 6.32 15.23
C ILE A 246 -11.03 6.32 15.85
N SER A 247 -9.98 6.13 15.05
CA SER A 247 -8.59 6.18 15.51
C SER A 247 -8.14 7.57 15.96
N GLU A 248 -8.76 8.63 15.50
CA GLU A 248 -8.55 10.01 15.96
C GLU A 248 -9.22 10.20 17.32
N VAL A 249 -10.45 9.71 17.49
CA VAL A 249 -11.19 9.81 18.77
C VAL A 249 -10.53 8.97 19.86
N THR A 250 -10.19 7.70 19.58
CA THR A 250 -9.50 6.85 20.57
C THR A 250 -8.06 7.32 20.85
N GLY A 251 -7.52 8.23 20.06
CA GLY A 251 -6.24 8.89 20.29
C GLY A 251 -6.32 10.21 21.05
N LEU A 252 -7.50 10.63 21.52
CA LEU A 252 -7.64 11.87 22.29
C LEU A 252 -7.07 11.73 23.70
N LYS A 253 -6.39 12.76 24.16
CA LYS A 253 -6.00 13.00 25.55
C LYS A 253 -6.74 14.21 26.09
N LEU A 254 -6.78 14.41 27.42
CA LEU A 254 -7.44 15.55 28.03
C LEU A 254 -6.93 16.89 27.44
N LYS A 255 -5.63 17.04 27.22
CA LYS A 255 -5.06 18.25 26.60
C LYS A 255 -5.61 18.60 25.22
N HIS A 256 -6.25 17.64 24.54
CA HIS A 256 -6.85 17.87 23.22
C HIS A 256 -8.31 18.34 23.30
N VAL A 257 -8.92 18.33 24.49
CA VAL A 257 -10.29 18.75 24.74
C VAL A 257 -10.27 20.14 25.38
N ASP A 258 -10.95 21.08 24.75
CA ASP A 258 -11.09 22.45 25.23
C ASP A 258 -12.59 22.69 25.44
N LEU A 259 -13.01 22.50 26.69
CA LEU A 259 -14.43 22.63 27.08
C LEU A 259 -14.90 24.08 27.08
N GLU A 260 -14.02 25.04 27.39
CA GLU A 260 -14.37 26.48 27.38
C GLU A 260 -14.68 26.94 25.96
N ARG A 261 -13.88 26.48 24.98
CA ARG A 261 -14.13 26.77 23.56
C ARG A 261 -15.10 25.80 22.91
N GLY A 262 -15.50 24.75 23.60
CA GLY A 262 -16.38 23.71 23.08
C GLY A 262 -15.80 22.96 21.88
N CYS A 263 -14.52 22.62 21.92
CA CYS A 263 -13.86 22.00 20.77
C CYS A 263 -12.83 20.91 21.14
N ILE A 264 -12.50 20.09 20.16
CA ILE A 264 -11.41 19.11 20.24
C ILE A 264 -10.35 19.36 19.17
N ARG A 265 -9.08 19.09 19.50
CA ARG A 265 -7.96 19.18 18.57
C ARG A 265 -7.51 17.79 18.16
N ILE A 266 -7.51 17.52 16.88
CA ILE A 266 -7.02 16.27 16.30
C ILE A 266 -5.56 16.47 15.95
N GLU A 267 -4.66 15.90 16.77
CA GLU A 267 -3.21 16.01 16.61
C GLU A 267 -2.53 14.65 16.42
N GLN A 268 -3.23 13.57 16.80
CA GLN A 268 -2.70 12.20 16.75
C GLN A 268 -3.81 11.20 16.45
N ARG A 269 -3.40 9.97 16.19
CA ARG A 269 -4.29 8.82 16.02
C ARG A 269 -3.77 7.63 16.81
N ASN A 270 -4.67 6.76 17.24
CA ASN A 270 -4.36 5.49 17.87
C ASN A 270 -4.69 4.34 16.92
N TRP A 271 -3.70 3.53 16.56
CA TRP A 271 -3.90 2.28 15.83
C TRP A 271 -3.45 1.11 16.69
N ARG A 272 -4.38 0.55 17.48
CA ARG A 272 -4.11 -0.60 18.36
C ARG A 272 -2.89 -0.37 19.27
N GLY A 273 -2.84 0.77 19.92
CA GLY A 273 -1.74 1.17 20.80
C GLY A 273 -0.56 1.83 20.10
N ASP A 274 -0.48 1.83 18.76
CA ASP A 274 0.50 2.58 18.00
C ASP A 274 0.00 4.02 17.81
N ILE A 275 0.65 4.94 18.51
CA ILE A 275 0.31 6.37 18.47
C ILE A 275 1.17 7.03 17.41
N ASP A 276 0.53 7.65 16.45
CA ASP A 276 1.21 8.29 15.32
C ASP A 276 0.49 9.59 14.94
N GLU A 277 1.19 10.46 14.26
CA GLU A 277 0.57 11.65 13.67
C GLU A 277 -0.49 11.26 12.63
N PRO A 278 -1.51 12.10 12.41
CA PRO A 278 -2.47 11.89 11.36
C PRO A 278 -1.79 11.76 9.98
N LYS A 279 -2.45 11.05 9.06
CA LYS A 279 -1.86 10.65 7.78
C LYS A 279 -1.37 11.81 6.90
N THR A 280 -1.99 13.00 7.04
CA THR A 280 -1.66 14.20 6.24
C THR A 280 -1.68 15.43 7.13
N VAL A 281 -0.96 16.48 6.74
CA VAL A 281 -0.95 17.78 7.43
C VAL A 281 -2.37 18.33 7.62
N ASN A 282 -3.23 18.22 6.61
CA ASN A 282 -4.63 18.67 6.67
C ASN A 282 -5.50 17.86 7.66
N SER A 283 -4.97 16.77 8.21
CA SER A 283 -5.69 15.99 9.23
C SER A 283 -5.54 16.57 10.64
N LYS A 284 -4.53 17.42 10.90
CA LYS A 284 -4.45 18.22 12.13
C LYS A 284 -5.46 19.34 12.03
N ARG A 285 -6.45 19.35 12.91
CA ARG A 285 -7.56 20.29 12.85
C ARG A 285 -8.28 20.42 14.18
N THR A 286 -8.96 21.55 14.38
CA THR A 286 -9.85 21.80 15.52
C THR A 286 -11.30 21.60 15.07
N LEU A 287 -12.10 20.91 15.88
CA LEU A 287 -13.48 20.56 15.59
C LEU A 287 -14.38 20.97 16.74
N ALA A 288 -15.47 21.65 16.43
CA ALA A 288 -16.48 22.01 17.42
C ALA A 288 -17.24 20.77 17.91
N LEU A 289 -17.49 20.71 19.20
CA LEU A 289 -18.22 19.64 19.86
C LEU A 289 -19.75 19.88 19.86
N GLY A 290 -20.19 21.11 19.76
CA GLY A 290 -21.61 21.43 19.87
C GLY A 290 -22.19 20.89 21.19
N ASN A 291 -23.30 20.19 21.13
CA ASN A 291 -23.96 19.58 22.31
C ASN A 291 -23.16 18.49 23.03
N LEU A 292 -22.06 18.00 22.41
CA LEU A 292 -21.20 16.99 23.06
C LEU A 292 -20.36 17.59 24.21
N VAL A 293 -20.29 18.92 24.37
CA VAL A 293 -19.53 19.57 25.46
C VAL A 293 -19.97 19.00 26.80
N SER A 294 -21.27 19.01 27.10
CA SER A 294 -21.81 18.47 28.37
C SER A 294 -21.53 16.98 28.57
N ARG A 295 -21.52 16.19 27.48
CA ARG A 295 -21.16 14.78 27.54
C ARG A 295 -19.68 14.58 27.90
N TYR A 296 -18.79 15.38 27.31
CA TYR A 296 -17.36 15.36 27.65
C TYR A 296 -17.10 15.85 29.08
N GLU A 297 -17.80 16.91 29.54
CA GLU A 297 -17.73 17.37 30.93
C GLU A 297 -18.11 16.26 31.91
N ALA A 298 -19.28 15.62 31.71
CA ALA A 298 -19.74 14.51 32.55
C ALA A 298 -18.74 13.35 32.54
N TRP A 299 -18.23 12.97 31.36
CA TRP A 299 -17.24 11.90 31.19
C TRP A 299 -15.95 12.16 31.96
N ILE A 300 -15.40 13.38 31.86
CA ILE A 300 -14.18 13.82 32.55
C ILE A 300 -14.40 13.85 34.07
N ALA A 301 -15.51 14.39 34.52
CA ALA A 301 -15.85 14.51 35.94
C ALA A 301 -16.04 13.14 36.59
N GLU A 302 -16.84 12.25 35.99
CA GLU A 302 -17.10 10.89 36.48
C GLU A 302 -15.81 10.07 36.68
N ARG A 303 -14.88 10.20 35.74
CA ARG A 303 -13.62 9.48 35.71
C ARG A 303 -12.46 10.21 36.39
N LYS A 304 -12.71 11.40 36.90
CA LYS A 304 -11.72 12.26 37.58
C LYS A 304 -10.45 12.44 36.74
N ILE A 305 -10.61 12.69 35.43
CA ILE A 305 -9.49 12.90 34.51
C ILE A 305 -8.97 14.33 34.73
N THR A 306 -7.78 14.47 35.33
CA THR A 306 -7.19 15.78 35.66
C THR A 306 -5.84 16.02 34.98
N ASP A 307 -5.08 14.96 34.71
CA ASP A 307 -3.78 15.07 34.02
C ASP A 307 -3.98 15.26 32.51
N PRO A 308 -3.44 16.34 31.93
CA PRO A 308 -3.52 16.62 30.49
C PRO A 308 -3.04 15.48 29.58
N GLU A 309 -2.13 14.64 30.03
CA GLU A 309 -1.57 13.51 29.28
C GLU A 309 -2.42 12.23 29.39
N THR A 310 -3.45 12.21 30.22
CA THR A 310 -4.37 11.09 30.34
C THR A 310 -5.21 10.90 29.09
N TRP A 311 -5.36 9.65 28.63
CA TRP A 311 -6.23 9.30 27.52
C TRP A 311 -7.70 9.52 27.88
N MET A 312 -8.47 10.09 26.97
CA MET A 312 -9.92 10.24 27.15
C MET A 312 -10.64 8.91 27.24
N PHE A 313 -10.15 7.90 26.51
CA PHE A 313 -10.73 6.57 26.45
C PHE A 313 -9.65 5.53 26.74
N LEU A 314 -9.73 4.91 27.91
CA LEU A 314 -8.76 3.96 28.42
C LEU A 314 -9.10 2.53 28.02
N LYS A 315 -8.09 1.73 27.80
CA LYS A 315 -8.23 0.29 27.62
C LYS A 315 -8.69 -0.36 28.93
N ARG A 316 -9.71 -1.23 28.86
CA ARG A 316 -10.19 -1.93 30.04
C ARG A 316 -9.07 -2.76 30.68
N GLY A 317 -8.83 -2.52 31.97
CA GLY A 317 -7.79 -3.20 32.75
C GLY A 317 -6.37 -2.65 32.54
N ASP A 318 -6.20 -1.57 31.77
CA ASP A 318 -4.91 -0.92 31.55
C ASP A 318 -5.07 0.61 31.45
N ALA A 319 -4.83 1.29 32.58
CA ALA A 319 -4.98 2.74 32.67
C ALA A 319 -3.87 3.53 31.95
N SER A 320 -2.82 2.87 31.46
CA SER A 320 -1.72 3.51 30.73
C SER A 320 -1.92 3.51 29.20
N ALA A 321 -2.82 2.65 28.70
CA ALA A 321 -3.02 2.46 27.27
C ALA A 321 -4.37 3.00 26.79
N PRO A 322 -4.44 3.58 25.57
CA PRO A 322 -5.70 4.00 24.97
C PRO A 322 -6.55 2.81 24.54
N LEU A 323 -7.86 3.00 24.54
CA LEU A 323 -8.84 2.02 24.09
C LEU A 323 -8.61 1.63 22.62
N TRP A 324 -8.68 0.33 22.31
CA TRP A 324 -8.63 -0.16 20.95
C TRP A 324 -10.00 -0.12 20.28
N ASP A 325 -10.02 0.19 19.01
CA ASP A 325 -11.25 0.35 18.24
C ASP A 325 -12.05 -0.94 17.99
N SER A 326 -11.46 -2.11 18.24
CA SER A 326 -12.10 -3.41 17.97
C SER A 326 -13.38 -3.62 18.76
N GLY A 327 -13.41 -3.28 20.06
CA GLY A 327 -14.60 -3.39 20.89
C GLY A 327 -15.72 -2.46 20.45
N VAL A 328 -15.37 -1.20 20.11
CA VAL A 328 -16.34 -0.22 19.59
C VAL A 328 -16.94 -0.69 18.26
N ARG A 329 -16.12 -1.26 17.38
CA ARG A 329 -16.58 -1.80 16.07
C ARG A 329 -17.54 -2.95 16.26
N GLN A 330 -17.25 -3.87 17.19
CA GLN A 330 -18.13 -5.01 17.50
C GLN A 330 -19.45 -4.56 18.11
N ALA A 331 -19.40 -3.65 19.09
CA ALA A 331 -20.61 -3.12 19.74
C ALA A 331 -21.50 -2.38 18.72
N LEU A 332 -20.91 -1.48 17.91
CA LEU A 332 -21.65 -0.74 16.89
C LEU A 332 -22.26 -1.66 15.83
N LYS A 333 -21.51 -2.68 15.40
CA LYS A 333 -22.01 -3.64 14.42
C LYS A 333 -23.18 -4.43 14.98
N LYS A 334 -23.05 -4.94 16.21
CA LYS A 334 -24.14 -5.67 16.89
C LYS A 334 -25.38 -4.79 17.04
N ALA A 335 -25.23 -3.54 17.48
CA ALA A 335 -26.35 -2.61 17.59
C ALA A 335 -27.08 -2.39 16.25
N ALA A 336 -26.34 -2.32 15.14
CA ALA A 336 -26.93 -2.18 13.80
C ALA A 336 -27.63 -3.48 13.35
N GLU A 337 -27.08 -4.65 13.68
CA GLU A 337 -27.71 -5.95 13.43
C GLU A 337 -29.02 -6.08 14.20
N ASP A 338 -29.01 -5.72 15.48
CA ASP A 338 -30.19 -5.75 16.37
C ASP A 338 -31.32 -4.83 15.85
N GLU A 339 -30.98 -3.72 15.21
CA GLU A 339 -31.94 -2.76 14.58
C GLU A 339 -32.26 -3.09 13.11
N GLY A 340 -31.71 -4.15 12.54
CA GLY A 340 -31.89 -4.49 11.13
C GLY A 340 -31.32 -3.46 10.15
N CYS A 341 -30.35 -2.68 10.60
CA CYS A 341 -29.71 -1.60 9.86
C CYS A 341 -28.30 -1.96 9.37
N ASP A 342 -27.81 -3.17 9.63
CA ASP A 342 -26.48 -3.60 9.18
C ASP A 342 -26.41 -3.78 7.65
N PHE A 343 -25.26 -3.46 7.08
CA PHE A 343 -24.97 -3.67 5.67
C PHE A 343 -23.49 -4.00 5.47
N PRO A 344 -23.12 -4.65 4.35
CA PRO A 344 -21.72 -4.98 4.08
C PRO A 344 -20.79 -3.77 4.12
N GLY A 345 -19.83 -3.77 5.06
CA GLY A 345 -18.89 -2.68 5.29
C GLY A 345 -19.39 -1.60 6.27
N PHE A 346 -20.48 -1.86 6.99
CA PHE A 346 -20.91 -0.99 8.10
C PHE A 346 -19.87 -0.96 9.22
N GLY A 347 -19.78 0.17 9.89
CA GLY A 347 -18.87 0.40 11.01
C GLY A 347 -18.64 1.88 11.29
N PRO A 348 -17.71 2.25 12.18
CA PRO A 348 -17.50 3.66 12.57
C PRO A 348 -17.23 4.62 11.42
N HIS A 349 -16.66 4.14 10.31
CA HIS A 349 -16.48 4.98 9.13
C HIS A 349 -17.81 5.35 8.45
N SER A 350 -18.86 4.56 8.65
CA SER A 350 -20.22 4.86 8.19
C SER A 350 -20.80 6.07 8.90
N LEU A 351 -20.51 6.26 10.21
CA LEU A 351 -20.91 7.44 10.98
C LEU A 351 -20.26 8.71 10.43
N ARG A 352 -18.96 8.66 10.11
CA ARG A 352 -18.27 9.77 9.45
C ARG A 352 -18.83 10.07 8.06
N ARG A 353 -19.22 9.05 7.28
CA ARG A 353 -19.91 9.26 5.98
C ARG A 353 -21.25 9.93 6.18
N ALA A 354 -22.03 9.49 7.18
CA ALA A 354 -23.29 10.14 7.56
C ALA A 354 -23.07 11.61 7.91
N ASN A 355 -22.07 11.95 8.73
CA ASN A 355 -21.72 13.33 9.04
C ASN A 355 -21.47 14.17 7.79
N ILE A 356 -20.68 13.67 6.84
CA ILE A 356 -20.36 14.41 5.60
C ILE A 356 -21.62 14.69 4.78
N THR A 357 -22.52 13.72 4.67
CA THR A 357 -23.79 13.89 3.95
C THR A 357 -24.73 14.83 4.70
N LEU A 358 -24.96 14.61 6.00
CA LEU A 358 -25.85 15.42 6.81
C LEU A 358 -25.40 16.88 6.88
N ARG A 359 -24.10 17.17 6.94
CA ARG A 359 -23.61 18.55 6.86
C ARG A 359 -24.03 19.26 5.58
N GLN A 360 -24.01 18.56 4.47
CA GLN A 360 -24.44 19.15 3.19
C GLN A 360 -25.98 19.28 3.13
N GLU A 361 -26.70 18.34 3.73
CA GLU A 361 -28.16 18.43 3.83
C GLU A 361 -28.63 19.63 4.65
N VAL A 362 -27.92 19.98 5.73
CA VAL A 362 -28.22 21.19 6.54
C VAL A 362 -27.64 22.47 5.95
N GLY A 363 -27.10 22.42 4.73
CA GLY A 363 -26.68 23.61 3.99
C GLY A 363 -25.17 23.89 3.98
N GLY A 364 -24.34 23.00 4.59
CA GLY A 364 -22.90 23.09 4.51
C GLY A 364 -22.39 22.78 3.10
N SER A 365 -21.38 23.52 2.65
CA SER A 365 -20.75 23.25 1.36
C SER A 365 -19.88 21.99 1.38
N ALA A 366 -19.66 21.37 0.20
CA ALA A 366 -18.75 20.24 0.06
C ALA A 366 -17.31 20.57 0.50
N ILE A 367 -16.89 21.83 0.35
CA ILE A 367 -15.58 22.31 0.78
C ILE A 367 -15.47 22.33 2.31
N GLU A 368 -16.50 22.86 3.00
CA GLU A 368 -16.57 22.86 4.47
C GLU A 368 -16.59 21.43 5.01
N ALA A 369 -17.48 20.57 4.48
CA ALA A 369 -17.53 19.16 4.85
C ALA A 369 -16.18 18.44 4.64
N SER A 370 -15.48 18.73 3.53
CA SER A 370 -14.16 18.21 3.23
C SER A 370 -13.09 18.65 4.24
N ARG A 371 -13.06 19.93 4.58
CA ARG A 371 -12.10 20.50 5.54
C ARG A 371 -12.36 19.98 6.96
N ILE A 372 -13.61 19.97 7.40
CA ILE A 372 -14.00 19.42 8.71
C ILE A 372 -13.63 17.94 8.81
N ALA A 373 -13.93 17.17 7.77
CA ALA A 373 -13.52 15.78 7.72
C ALA A 373 -11.98 15.59 7.63
N GLY A 374 -11.21 16.59 7.22
CA GLY A 374 -9.75 16.49 7.04
C GLY A 374 -9.39 15.64 5.82
N HIS A 375 -10.09 15.83 4.71
CA HIS A 375 -9.73 15.22 3.43
C HIS A 375 -8.62 16.01 2.75
N SER A 376 -7.64 15.31 2.17
CA SER A 376 -6.54 15.93 1.44
C SER A 376 -6.98 16.46 0.06
N LYS A 377 -8.08 15.93 -0.49
CA LYS A 377 -8.66 16.32 -1.77
C LYS A 377 -10.17 16.42 -1.64
N VAL A 378 -10.77 17.47 -2.21
CA VAL A 378 -12.23 17.68 -2.19
C VAL A 378 -12.97 16.53 -2.91
N ASN A 379 -12.38 15.96 -3.94
CA ASN A 379 -12.97 14.81 -4.66
C ASN A 379 -13.25 13.60 -3.74
N MET A 380 -12.50 13.44 -2.63
CA MET A 380 -12.80 12.40 -1.64
C MET A 380 -14.12 12.65 -0.92
N THR A 381 -14.55 13.90 -0.80
CA THR A 381 -15.85 14.25 -0.22
C THR A 381 -16.97 13.88 -1.19
N GLY A 382 -16.79 14.10 -2.48
CA GLY A 382 -17.74 13.71 -3.53
C GLY A 382 -18.04 12.20 -3.55
N GLU A 383 -17.06 11.36 -3.21
CA GLU A 383 -17.27 9.91 -3.09
C GLU A 383 -18.19 9.52 -1.91
N TYR A 384 -18.33 10.40 -0.91
CA TYR A 384 -19.17 10.20 0.29
C TYR A 384 -20.45 11.04 0.28
N THR A 385 -20.63 11.88 -0.72
CA THR A 385 -21.83 12.70 -0.84
C THR A 385 -22.94 11.89 -1.51
N LEU A 386 -23.93 11.50 -0.73
CA LEU A 386 -25.17 10.92 -1.24
C LEU A 386 -26.24 12.00 -1.24
N VAL A 387 -26.67 12.44 -2.41
CA VAL A 387 -27.78 13.40 -2.52
C VAL A 387 -29.09 12.63 -2.45
N GLN A 388 -29.79 12.74 -1.32
CA GLN A 388 -31.08 12.09 -1.13
C GLN A 388 -32.15 12.70 -2.07
N LEU A 389 -33.14 11.90 -2.43
CA LEU A 389 -34.21 12.33 -3.35
C LEU A 389 -35.01 13.54 -2.78
N SER A 390 -35.25 13.56 -1.45
CA SER A 390 -35.87 14.68 -0.75
C SER A 390 -35.09 16.00 -0.93
N ARG A 391 -33.75 15.94 -0.87
CA ARG A 391 -32.88 17.10 -1.08
C ARG A 391 -32.87 17.52 -2.54
N GLN A 392 -32.89 16.57 -3.47
CA GLN A 392 -33.03 16.88 -4.90
C GLN A 392 -34.35 17.59 -5.19
N ASP A 393 -35.46 17.13 -4.60
CA ASP A 393 -36.77 17.75 -4.72
C ASP A 393 -36.79 19.18 -4.16
N GLU A 394 -36.25 19.37 -2.96
CA GLU A 394 -36.11 20.70 -2.35
C GLU A 394 -35.33 21.67 -3.26
N LEU A 395 -34.16 21.25 -3.74
CA LEU A 395 -33.34 22.06 -4.65
C LEU A 395 -34.04 22.36 -5.96
N THR A 396 -34.77 21.36 -6.50
CA THR A 396 -35.54 21.51 -7.72
C THR A 396 -36.67 22.51 -7.54
N ARG A 397 -37.39 22.47 -6.41
CA ARG A 397 -38.42 23.47 -6.08
C ARG A 397 -37.84 24.85 -5.99
N LYS A 398 -36.70 25.03 -5.30
CA LYS A 398 -36.02 26.35 -5.22
C LYS A 398 -35.67 26.91 -6.61
N ILE A 399 -35.19 26.04 -7.54
CA ILE A 399 -34.95 26.47 -8.92
C ILE A 399 -36.25 26.86 -9.63
N GLN A 400 -37.32 26.09 -9.43
CA GLN A 400 -38.63 26.39 -10.00
C GLN A 400 -39.19 27.69 -9.48
N ASP A 401 -39.07 27.99 -8.17
CA ASP A 401 -39.48 29.21 -7.54
C ASP A 401 -38.69 30.43 -8.05
N LEU A 402 -37.38 30.30 -8.20
CA LEU A 402 -36.55 31.32 -8.85
C LEU A 402 -37.01 31.62 -10.28
N ARG A 403 -37.32 30.56 -11.06
CA ARG A 403 -37.79 30.71 -12.46
C ARG A 403 -39.18 31.34 -12.56
N THR A 404 -40.03 31.06 -11.61
CA THR A 404 -41.42 31.55 -11.59
C THR A 404 -41.61 32.89 -10.83
N GLY A 405 -40.55 33.44 -10.31
CA GLY A 405 -40.61 34.73 -9.55
C GLY A 405 -41.28 34.60 -8.18
N LYS A 406 -41.52 33.40 -7.69
CA LYS A 406 -42.04 33.13 -6.34
C LYS A 406 -40.87 33.10 -5.33
N ASN A 407 -40.28 34.27 -5.11
CA ASN A 407 -39.25 34.41 -4.07
C ASN A 407 -39.89 35.09 -2.86
N ASP A 408 -40.22 34.30 -1.84
CA ASP A 408 -40.62 34.84 -0.52
C ASP A 408 -39.40 35.55 0.09
N GLY A 409 -39.44 36.85 0.08
CA GLY A 409 -38.48 37.86 0.47
C GLY A 409 -37.55 37.52 1.66
N LYS A 410 -36.48 36.80 1.43
CA LYS A 410 -35.29 36.86 2.26
C LYS A 410 -34.10 37.36 1.43
N PRO A 411 -33.40 38.41 1.87
CA PRO A 411 -32.30 38.99 1.10
C PRO A 411 -31.20 37.95 0.95
N ALA A 412 -30.83 37.66 -0.32
CA ALA A 412 -29.64 36.91 -0.64
C ALA A 412 -28.43 37.72 -0.16
N ASN A 413 -27.60 37.12 0.69
CA ASN A 413 -26.30 37.66 1.03
C ASN A 413 -25.49 37.80 -0.27
N SER A 414 -25.35 39.05 -0.71
CA SER A 414 -24.55 39.46 -1.86
C SER A 414 -23.05 39.31 -1.52
N ALA A 415 -22.47 38.22 -2.00
CA ALA A 415 -21.03 38.10 -2.10
C ALA A 415 -20.69 37.34 -3.41
N ALA A 416 -20.96 37.99 -4.53
CA ALA A 416 -20.37 37.67 -5.81
C ALA A 416 -19.81 38.98 -6.40
N GLY A 417 -18.63 39.36 -5.93
CA GLY A 417 -17.79 40.33 -6.63
C GLY A 417 -17.30 39.69 -7.94
N ILE A 418 -17.87 40.16 -9.04
CA ILE A 418 -17.39 39.91 -10.38
C ILE A 418 -16.03 40.60 -10.51
N ILE A 419 -14.96 39.86 -10.54
CA ILE A 419 -13.67 40.39 -10.94
C ILE A 419 -13.63 40.36 -12.48
N HIS A 420 -13.85 41.52 -13.08
CA HIS A 420 -13.49 41.76 -14.47
C HIS A 420 -11.95 41.75 -14.57
N GLY A 421 -11.40 40.72 -15.21
CA GLY A 421 -10.02 40.71 -15.65
C GLY A 421 -9.86 41.68 -16.83
N ASN A 422 -9.16 42.77 -16.63
CA ASN A 422 -8.61 43.58 -17.72
C ASN A 422 -7.38 42.87 -18.29
N SER A 423 -7.46 42.56 -19.56
CA SER A 423 -6.30 42.32 -20.43
C SER A 423 -5.72 43.66 -20.85
N ALA A 424 -4.44 43.90 -20.62
CA ALA A 424 -3.62 44.71 -21.51
C ALA A 424 -2.15 44.67 -21.11
N ALA A 425 -1.33 44.48 -22.15
CA ALA A 425 0.12 44.64 -22.36
C ALA A 425 1.04 43.59 -21.78
#